data_0dea8f32afbd9e6a66fadaa5440bc5fe
#
_entry.id   0dea8f32afbd9e6a66fadaa5440bc5fe
#
_cell.length_a   1.000
_cell.length_b   1.000
_cell.length_c   1.000
_cell.angle_alpha   90.00
_cell.angle_beta   90.00
_cell.angle_gamma   90.00
#
_symmetry.space_group_name_H-M   'P 1'
#
loop_
_entity.id
_entity.type
_entity.pdbx_description
1 polymer ?
#
loop_
_entity_poly.entity_id
_entity_poly.type
_entity_poly.pdbx_seq_one_letter_code
_entity_poly.pdbx_strand_id
1 'polypeptide(L)' 'MKLEKVDDKMLINMDLVLGVSHIDNKYTFHLVSGYSYNVSEEELNPAMKQYIVGLI' A
#
# COMPACT_ATOMS: atom_id res chain seq x y z
N MET A 1 1.35 9.56 13.56
CA MET A 1 1.40 9.48 12.08
C MET A 1 2.42 8.43 11.68
N LYS A 2 2.03 7.53 10.80
CA LYS A 2 2.87 6.40 10.42
C LYS A 2 3.06 6.38 8.91
N LEU A 3 4.01 7.18 8.42
CA LEU A 3 4.30 7.27 7.00
C LEU A 3 5.19 6.12 6.56
N GLU A 4 4.76 5.42 5.53
CA GLU A 4 5.53 4.31 4.95
C GLU A 4 5.68 4.53 3.45
N LYS A 5 6.82 4.12 2.94
CA LYS A 5 7.12 4.26 1.52
C LYS A 5 6.46 3.12 0.74
N VAL A 6 5.51 3.47 -0.11
CA VAL A 6 4.79 2.48 -0.91
C VAL A 6 5.57 2.14 -2.17
N ASP A 7 6.09 3.15 -2.84
CA ASP A 7 6.96 2.99 -3.99
C ASP A 7 7.97 4.12 -3.99
N ASP A 8 8.70 4.29 -5.09
CA ASP A 8 9.75 5.32 -5.16
C ASP A 8 9.21 6.74 -5.11
N LYS A 9 7.91 6.91 -5.29
CA LYS A 9 7.31 8.24 -5.46
C LYS A 9 6.31 8.59 -4.37
N MET A 10 5.84 7.63 -3.59
CA MET A 10 4.70 7.85 -2.72
C MET A 10 4.96 7.38 -1.30
N LEU A 11 4.67 8.25 -0.35
CA LEU A 11 4.56 7.92 1.06
C LEU A 11 3.09 7.94 1.44
N ILE A 12 2.63 6.94 2.19
CA ILE A 12 1.25 6.88 2.65
C ILE A 12 1.24 6.77 4.16
N ASN A 13 0.32 7.50 4.79
CA ASN A 13 0.08 7.37 6.22
C ASN A 13 -0.72 6.09 6.45
N MET A 14 -0.08 5.09 6.99
CA MET A 14 -0.70 3.77 7.19
C MET A 14 -1.83 3.80 8.20
N ASP A 15 -1.90 4.83 9.03
CA ASP A 15 -3.03 5.00 9.94
C ASP A 15 -4.33 5.30 9.20
N LEU A 16 -4.24 5.76 7.96
CA LEU A 16 -5.40 6.09 7.14
C LEU A 16 -5.80 4.98 6.17
N VAL A 17 -5.11 3.85 6.20
CA VAL A 17 -5.38 2.74 5.29
C VAL A 17 -6.39 1.81 5.91
N LEU A 18 -7.53 1.62 5.22
CA LEU A 18 -8.58 0.69 5.64
C LEU A 18 -8.26 -0.74 5.24
N GLY A 19 -7.62 -0.91 4.10
CA GLY A 19 -7.30 -2.23 3.62
C GLY A 19 -6.47 -2.18 2.37
N VAL A 20 -5.95 -3.33 1.98
CA VAL A 20 -5.13 -3.46 0.77
C VAL A 20 -5.64 -4.65 -0.03
N SER A 21 -5.94 -4.41 -1.30
CA SER A 21 -6.35 -5.47 -2.22
C SER A 21 -5.18 -5.86 -3.11
N HIS A 22 -5.09 -7.13 -3.45
CA HIS A 22 -4.07 -7.62 -4.37
C HIS A 22 -4.77 -8.40 -5.49
N ILE A 23 -4.83 -7.80 -6.67
CA ILE A 23 -5.50 -8.39 -7.83
C ILE A 23 -4.60 -8.19 -9.05
N ASP A 24 -4.35 -9.27 -9.79
CA ASP A 24 -3.62 -9.23 -11.07
C ASP A 24 -2.29 -8.47 -10.98
N ASN A 25 -1.49 -8.77 -9.96
CA ASN A 25 -0.17 -8.17 -9.75
C ASN A 25 -0.23 -6.68 -9.46
N LYS A 26 -1.38 -6.20 -8.96
CA LYS A 26 -1.54 -4.82 -8.53
C LYS A 26 -2.02 -4.79 -7.09
N TYR A 27 -1.47 -3.86 -6.33
CA TYR A 27 -1.88 -3.61 -4.96
C TYR A 27 -2.67 -2.31 -4.93
N THR A 28 -3.83 -2.34 -4.29
CA THR A 28 -4.67 -1.15 -4.14
C THR A 28 -4.81 -0.84 -2.66
N PHE A 29 -4.38 0.34 -2.27
CA PHE A 29 -4.49 0.82 -0.89
C PHE A 29 -5.77 1.63 -0.77
N HIS A 30 -6.69 1.16 0.06
CA HIS A 30 -7.98 1.84 0.29
C HIS A 30 -7.86 2.72 1.52
N LEU A 31 -8.11 4.01 1.34
CA LEU A 31 -7.94 5.00 2.40
C LEU A 31 -9.28 5.42 2.98
N VAL A 32 -9.24 5.88 4.24
CA VAL A 32 -10.47 6.29 4.95
C VAL A 32 -11.18 7.44 4.27
N SER A 33 -10.48 8.26 3.48
CA SER A 33 -11.04 9.40 2.78
C SER A 33 -11.85 9.00 1.54
N GLY A 34 -11.87 7.72 1.19
CA GLY A 34 -12.50 7.27 -0.03
C GLY A 34 -11.55 7.19 -1.22
N TYR A 35 -10.33 7.66 -1.06
CA TYR A 35 -9.31 7.53 -2.09
C TYR A 35 -8.72 6.13 -2.11
N SER A 36 -8.24 5.75 -3.28
CA SER A 36 -7.46 4.52 -3.40
C SER A 36 -6.20 4.82 -4.20
N TYR A 37 -5.13 4.11 -3.89
CA TYR A 37 -3.86 4.25 -4.57
C TYR A 37 -3.44 2.89 -5.11
N ASN A 38 -3.21 2.84 -6.44
CA ASN A 38 -2.83 1.60 -7.12
C ASN A 38 -1.33 1.61 -7.39
N VAL A 39 -0.69 0.49 -7.11
CA VAL A 39 0.72 0.32 -7.40
C VAL A 39 0.93 -1.09 -7.94
N SER A 40 1.75 -1.22 -8.99
CA SER A 40 2.06 -2.54 -9.54
C SER A 40 3.01 -3.28 -8.61
N GLU A 41 2.95 -4.61 -8.66
CA GLU A 41 3.82 -5.45 -7.82
C GLU A 41 5.29 -5.14 -8.04
N GLU A 42 5.67 -4.82 -9.28
CA GLU A 42 7.05 -4.52 -9.62
C GLU A 42 7.54 -3.22 -9.00
N GLU A 43 6.65 -2.25 -8.85
CA GLU A 43 7.01 -0.94 -8.31
C GLU A 43 6.89 -0.88 -6.81
N LEU A 44 6.16 -1.82 -6.21
CA LEU A 44 5.93 -1.82 -4.78
C LEU A 44 7.25 -2.00 -4.03
N ASN A 45 7.44 -1.16 -3.00
CA ASN A 45 8.63 -1.25 -2.16
C ASN A 45 8.68 -2.61 -1.49
N PRO A 46 9.82 -3.34 -1.55
CA PRO A 46 9.91 -4.67 -0.95
C PRO A 46 9.60 -4.71 0.54
N ALA A 47 9.97 -3.67 1.28
CA ALA A 47 9.66 -3.61 2.71
C ALA A 47 8.15 -3.50 2.93
N MET A 48 7.45 -2.73 2.09
CA MET A 48 6.01 -2.62 2.15
C MET A 48 5.34 -3.95 1.80
N LYS A 49 5.88 -4.66 0.83
CA LYS A 49 5.34 -5.96 0.44
C LYS A 49 5.41 -6.95 1.61
N GLN A 50 6.53 -6.97 2.33
CA GLN A 50 6.68 -7.84 3.50
C GLN A 50 5.73 -7.43 4.61
N TYR A 51 5.53 -6.13 4.78
CA TYR A 51 4.59 -5.61 5.77
C TYR A 51 3.17 -6.11 5.47
N ILE A 52 2.75 -6.02 4.22
CA ILE A 52 1.41 -6.45 3.80
C ILE A 52 1.23 -7.94 4.00
N VAL A 53 2.22 -8.74 3.60
CA VAL A 53 2.16 -10.19 3.75
C VAL A 53 2.08 -10.57 5.22
N GLY A 54 2.77 -9.83 6.07
CA GLY A 54 2.75 -10.08 7.51
C GLY A 54 1.41 -9.79 8.17
N LEU A 55 0.56 -8.97 7.54
CA LEU A 55 -0.76 -8.66 8.06
C LEU A 55 -1.80 -9.72 7.70
N ILE A 56 -1.53 -10.50 6.69
CA ILE A 56 -2.41 -11.55 6.22
C ILE A 56 -2.04 -12.85 6.91
#